data_6bab64ebb11f216e27847756a7e87050
#
_entry.id   6bab64ebb11f216e27847756a7e87050
#
_cell.length_a   1.000
_cell.length_b   1.000
_cell.length_c   1.000
_cell.angle_alpha   90.00
_cell.angle_beta   90.00
_cell.angle_gamma   90.00
#
_symmetry.space_group_name_H-M   'P 1'
#
loop_
_entity.id
_entity.type
_entity.pdbx_description
1 polymer ?
#
loop_
_entity_poly.entity_id
_entity_poly.type
_entity_poly.pdbx_seq_one_letter_code
_entity_poly.pdbx_strand_id
1 'polypeptide(L)'
;EIPLRLVGSEMCIRDSGMSGVLTTTLFWLVIILVYYFIATFISIDAVIGKIYPIFGICLIIMAVGVIFGIFTNPAYTIPEIWEHFGSMHPSGTPIWSFMFITVACGAISGFHSTQSPLMARCMKSEKQGHFVFYGAMVCEGIIALIWAAAGCSLYEITGGLNTGLAAALAEGQSAAIYDVCSKTMGGVGIALAMIGVVVCPITSGDTAFRSARLTLADWFKIDQDSYANRLKL
;
A
#
# COMPACT_ATOMS: atom_id res chain seq x y z
N GLU A 1 -1.20 -14.00 -4.53
CA GLU A 1 -0.97 -12.75 -3.74
C GLU A 1 -2.21 -11.83 -3.67
N ILE A 2 -3.14 -11.90 -4.61
CA ILE A 2 -4.41 -11.14 -4.58
C ILE A 2 -5.31 -11.54 -3.39
N PRO A 3 -5.42 -12.82 -2.99
CA PRO A 3 -6.25 -13.21 -1.85
C PRO A 3 -5.82 -12.62 -0.50
N LEU A 4 -4.53 -12.42 -0.28
CA LEU A 4 -4.00 -11.90 1.00
C LEU A 4 -4.38 -10.44 1.29
N ARG A 5 -4.56 -9.61 0.26
CA ARG A 5 -5.01 -8.21 0.42
C ARG A 5 -6.52 -8.10 0.67
N LEU A 6 -7.29 -9.05 0.18
CA LEU A 6 -8.73 -9.16 0.47
C LEU A 6 -8.99 -9.66 1.89
N VAL A 7 -8.14 -10.54 2.41
CA VAL A 7 -8.23 -11.07 3.78
C VAL A 7 -8.15 -9.97 4.85
N GLY A 8 -7.38 -8.89 4.62
CA GLY A 8 -7.31 -7.77 5.55
C GLY A 8 -8.65 -7.02 5.71
N SER A 9 -9.40 -6.85 4.62
CA SER A 9 -10.74 -6.25 4.69
C SER A 9 -11.76 -7.19 5.33
N GLU A 10 -11.65 -8.50 5.14
CA GLU A 10 -12.49 -9.49 5.81
C GLU A 10 -12.32 -9.49 7.32
N MET A 11 -11.08 -9.38 7.81
CA MET A 11 -10.83 -9.36 9.26
C MET A 11 -11.45 -8.14 9.94
N CYS A 12 -11.33 -6.96 9.35
CA CYS A 12 -11.97 -5.76 9.90
C CYS A 12 -13.50 -5.86 9.95
N ILE A 13 -14.10 -6.54 8.99
CA ILE A 13 -15.57 -6.76 8.94
C ILE A 13 -15.99 -7.85 9.93
N ARG A 14 -15.18 -8.89 10.11
CA ARG A 14 -15.44 -9.99 11.04
C ARG A 14 -15.38 -9.54 12.49
N ASP A 15 -14.45 -8.66 12.85
CA ASP A 15 -14.33 -8.09 14.19
C ASP A 15 -15.48 -7.13 14.52
N SER A 16 -16.17 -6.57 13.52
CA SER A 16 -17.34 -5.71 13.73
C SER A 16 -18.63 -6.46 14.07
N GLY A 17 -18.57 -7.79 14.19
CA GLY A 17 -19.75 -8.63 14.56
C GLY A 17 -20.81 -8.75 13.46
N MET A 18 -20.51 -8.30 12.22
CA MET A 18 -21.42 -8.44 11.09
C MET A 18 -21.29 -9.84 10.51
N SER A 19 -22.38 -10.59 10.53
CA SER A 19 -22.48 -11.93 9.93
C SER A 19 -23.27 -11.88 8.63
N GLY A 20 -22.88 -12.68 7.64
CA GLY A 20 -23.66 -12.83 6.40
C GLY A 20 -22.83 -12.66 5.12
N VAL A 21 -23.48 -12.30 4.04
CA VAL A 21 -22.88 -12.15 2.70
C VAL A 21 -21.72 -11.11 2.68
N LEU A 22 -21.80 -10.10 3.54
CA LEU A 22 -20.78 -9.04 3.68
C LEU A 22 -19.42 -9.55 4.22
N THR A 23 -19.38 -10.74 4.83
CA THR A 23 -18.14 -11.34 5.36
C THR A 23 -17.46 -12.28 4.36
N THR A 24 -18.04 -12.50 3.19
CA THR A 24 -17.48 -13.38 2.17
C THR A 24 -16.52 -12.65 1.24
N THR A 25 -15.32 -13.21 1.05
CA THR A 25 -14.30 -12.72 0.11
C THR A 25 -14.89 -12.54 -1.30
N LEU A 26 -15.75 -13.46 -1.71
CA LEU A 26 -16.38 -13.45 -3.03
C LEU A 26 -17.25 -12.19 -3.24
N PHE A 27 -17.98 -11.75 -2.22
CA PHE A 27 -18.81 -10.55 -2.29
C PHE A 27 -17.96 -9.30 -2.59
N TRP A 28 -16.88 -9.12 -1.85
CA TRP A 28 -15.97 -7.98 -2.04
C TRP A 28 -15.21 -8.06 -3.35
N LEU A 29 -14.81 -9.26 -3.76
CA LEU A 29 -14.17 -9.48 -5.05
C LEU A 29 -15.11 -9.06 -6.20
N VAL A 30 -16.37 -9.42 -6.15
CA VAL A 30 -17.36 -9.01 -7.17
C VAL A 30 -17.55 -7.50 -7.17
N ILE A 31 -17.67 -6.86 -6.02
CA ILE A 31 -17.79 -5.39 -5.91
C ILE A 31 -16.57 -4.71 -6.53
N ILE A 32 -15.38 -5.17 -6.21
CA ILE A 32 -14.13 -4.61 -6.74
C ILE A 32 -14.05 -4.79 -8.25
N LEU A 33 -14.39 -5.96 -8.77
CA LEU A 33 -14.41 -6.21 -10.21
C LEU A 33 -15.44 -5.34 -10.94
N VAL A 34 -16.65 -5.20 -10.38
CA VAL A 34 -17.68 -4.30 -10.92
C VAL A 34 -17.21 -2.85 -10.89
N TYR A 35 -16.56 -2.42 -9.81
CA TYR A 35 -15.95 -1.09 -9.72
C TYR A 35 -14.93 -0.86 -10.84
N TYR A 36 -13.99 -1.80 -11.03
CA TYR A 36 -12.98 -1.66 -12.09
C TYR A 36 -13.57 -1.70 -13.49
N PHE A 37 -14.61 -2.51 -13.69
CA PHE A 37 -15.34 -2.52 -14.94
C PHE A 37 -15.99 -1.16 -15.23
N ILE A 38 -16.67 -0.57 -14.25
CA ILE A 38 -17.25 0.77 -14.36
C ILE A 38 -16.18 1.83 -14.57
N ALA A 39 -15.06 1.72 -13.83
CA ALA A 39 -13.91 2.60 -13.94
C ALA A 39 -13.27 2.62 -15.33
N THR A 40 -13.42 1.55 -16.09
CA THR A 40 -12.97 1.47 -17.48
C THR A 40 -13.75 2.40 -18.42
N PHE A 41 -15.03 2.63 -18.13
CA PHE A 41 -15.91 3.47 -18.97
C PHE A 41 -15.94 4.94 -18.56
N ILE A 42 -15.88 5.21 -17.28
CA ILE A 42 -15.92 6.58 -16.77
C ILE A 42 -14.50 7.16 -16.85
N SER A 43 -14.37 8.38 -17.31
CA SER A 43 -13.12 9.14 -17.18
C SER A 43 -12.92 9.52 -15.70
N ILE A 44 -12.49 8.55 -14.93
CA ILE A 44 -12.30 8.63 -13.47
C ILE A 44 -11.28 9.71 -13.11
N ASP A 45 -10.42 10.11 -14.05
CA ASP A 45 -9.40 11.14 -13.86
C ASP A 45 -9.97 12.44 -13.23
N ALA A 46 -11.20 12.80 -13.55
CA ALA A 46 -11.85 14.00 -13.00
C ALA A 46 -12.28 13.82 -11.53
N VAL A 47 -12.67 12.61 -11.14
CA VAL A 47 -13.11 12.28 -9.76
C VAL A 47 -11.89 11.95 -8.90
N ILE A 48 -11.06 11.05 -9.36
CA ILE A 48 -9.86 10.58 -8.67
C ILE A 48 -8.88 11.73 -8.50
N GLY A 49 -8.66 12.57 -9.50
CA GLY A 49 -7.74 13.71 -9.43
C GLY A 49 -8.08 14.71 -8.32
N LYS A 50 -9.34 14.78 -7.87
CA LYS A 50 -9.75 15.60 -6.74
C LYS A 50 -9.62 14.88 -5.39
N ILE A 51 -9.74 13.57 -5.39
CA ILE A 51 -9.75 12.74 -4.17
C ILE A 51 -8.32 12.32 -3.77
N TYR A 52 -7.44 12.07 -4.72
CA TYR A 52 -6.04 11.69 -4.46
C TYR A 52 -5.27 12.65 -3.55
N PRO A 53 -5.36 13.99 -3.71
CA PRO A 53 -4.65 14.89 -2.79
C PRO A 53 -5.11 14.73 -1.34
N ILE A 54 -6.39 14.46 -1.11
CA ILE A 54 -6.94 14.24 0.24
C ILE A 54 -6.33 12.97 0.85
N PHE A 55 -6.24 11.90 0.07
CA PHE A 55 -5.61 10.66 0.54
C PHE A 55 -4.12 10.83 0.82
N GLY A 56 -3.42 11.58 -0.03
CA GLY A 56 -2.02 11.93 0.22
C GLY A 56 -1.83 12.67 1.53
N ILE A 57 -2.70 13.64 1.82
CA ILE A 57 -2.69 14.37 3.09
C ILE A 57 -2.97 13.44 4.27
N CYS A 58 -3.98 12.57 4.17
CA CYS A 58 -4.28 11.57 5.20
C CYS A 58 -3.09 10.65 5.46
N LEU A 59 -2.39 10.20 4.41
CA LEU A 59 -1.19 9.37 4.52
C LEU A 59 -0.06 10.11 5.24
N ILE A 60 0.17 11.38 4.92
CA ILE A 60 1.19 12.20 5.57
C ILE A 60 0.85 12.40 7.05
N ILE A 61 -0.42 12.73 7.37
CA ILE A 61 -0.87 12.89 8.76
C ILE A 61 -0.67 11.58 9.52
N MET A 62 -0.99 10.45 8.91
CA MET A 62 -0.80 9.13 9.51
C MET A 62 0.69 8.85 9.77
N ALA A 63 1.57 9.12 8.81
CA ALA A 63 3.02 8.94 8.96
C ALA A 63 3.60 9.82 10.08
N VAL A 64 3.22 11.11 10.11
CA VAL A 64 3.62 12.04 11.17
C VAL A 64 3.07 11.61 12.53
N GLY A 65 1.82 11.17 12.59
CA GLY A 65 1.19 10.69 13.82
C GLY A 65 1.86 9.43 14.37
N VAL A 66 2.26 8.51 13.52
CA VAL A 66 3.01 7.29 13.90
C VAL A 66 4.37 7.69 14.48
N ILE A 67 5.13 8.58 13.82
CA ILE A 67 6.40 9.08 14.35
C ILE A 67 6.19 9.70 15.73
N PHE A 68 5.23 10.61 15.84
CA PHE A 68 4.95 11.28 17.11
C PHE A 68 4.58 10.27 18.20
N GLY A 69 3.74 9.28 17.88
CA GLY A 69 3.36 8.22 18.82
C GLY A 69 4.55 7.38 19.30
N ILE A 70 5.51 7.08 18.42
CA ILE A 70 6.73 6.35 18.80
C ILE A 70 7.58 7.16 19.74
N PHE A 71 7.81 8.44 19.45
CA PHE A 71 8.67 9.29 20.27
C PHE A 71 8.04 9.76 21.59
N THR A 72 6.73 9.83 21.69
CA THR A 72 6.05 10.27 22.91
C THR A 72 5.84 9.16 23.93
N ASN A 73 5.84 7.91 23.49
CA ASN A 73 5.65 6.77 24.39
C ASN A 73 6.98 6.09 24.73
N PRO A 74 7.46 6.20 25.98
CA PRO A 74 8.74 5.62 26.37
C PRO A 74 8.77 4.08 26.31
N ALA A 75 7.62 3.42 26.14
CA ALA A 75 7.57 1.97 25.95
C ALA A 75 8.00 1.54 24.55
N TYR A 76 8.00 2.45 23.59
CA TYR A 76 8.39 2.16 22.21
C TYR A 76 9.83 2.59 21.98
N THR A 77 10.72 1.63 21.93
CA THR A 77 12.15 1.88 21.67
C THR A 77 12.53 1.32 20.31
N ILE A 78 13.17 2.17 19.49
CA ILE A 78 13.74 1.69 18.24
C ILE A 78 15.00 0.90 18.60
N PRO A 79 15.08 -0.39 18.22
CA PRO A 79 16.23 -1.24 18.59
C PRO A 79 17.50 -0.76 17.88
N GLU A 80 18.62 -0.82 18.60
CA GLU A 80 19.92 -0.46 18.05
C GLU A 80 20.40 -1.52 17.05
N ILE A 81 20.88 -1.07 15.90
CA ILE A 81 21.33 -1.97 14.83
C ILE A 81 22.52 -2.86 15.27
N TRP A 82 23.34 -2.35 16.18
CA TRP A 82 24.53 -3.06 16.66
C TRP A 82 24.19 -4.27 17.51
N GLU A 83 23.07 -4.24 18.20
CA GLU A 83 22.60 -5.34 19.06
C GLU A 83 21.86 -6.41 18.25
N HIS A 84 21.34 -6.02 17.09
CA HIS A 84 20.46 -6.85 16.27
C HIS A 84 20.98 -7.04 14.85
N PHE A 85 22.30 -7.02 14.66
CA PHE A 85 22.95 -7.22 13.37
C PHE A 85 23.01 -8.71 13.00
N GLY A 86 21.89 -9.26 12.58
CA GLY A 86 21.80 -10.67 12.20
C GLY A 86 20.43 -11.02 11.63
N SER A 87 20.26 -12.29 11.26
CA SER A 87 18.95 -12.78 10.84
C SER A 87 18.08 -13.00 12.07
N MET A 88 17.05 -12.17 12.21
CA MET A 88 16.05 -12.27 13.29
C MET A 88 14.77 -12.95 12.83
N HIS A 89 14.74 -13.45 11.60
CA HIS A 89 13.57 -14.10 11.08
C HIS A 89 13.32 -15.43 11.79
N PRO A 90 12.10 -15.66 12.36
CA PRO A 90 11.81 -16.85 13.19
C PRO A 90 12.03 -18.19 12.47
N SER A 91 11.89 -18.22 11.13
CA SER A 91 12.12 -19.42 10.32
C SER A 91 13.57 -19.56 9.82
N GLY A 92 14.51 -18.77 10.35
CA GLY A 92 15.93 -18.85 9.96
C GLY A 92 16.23 -18.40 8.53
N THR A 93 15.38 -17.60 7.93
CA THR A 93 15.54 -17.11 6.56
C THR A 93 16.80 -16.27 6.43
N PRO A 94 17.66 -16.52 5.43
CA PRO A 94 18.92 -15.79 5.30
C PRO A 94 18.69 -14.33 4.93
N ILE A 95 19.21 -13.41 5.74
CA ILE A 95 19.04 -11.96 5.62
C ILE A 95 19.49 -11.45 4.24
N TRP A 96 20.63 -11.91 3.75
CA TRP A 96 21.22 -11.41 2.51
C TRP A 96 20.37 -11.71 1.29
N SER A 97 19.86 -12.92 1.17
CA SER A 97 18.99 -13.31 0.05
C SER A 97 17.73 -12.47 0.01
N PHE A 98 17.06 -12.27 1.16
CA PHE A 98 15.84 -11.48 1.22
C PHE A 98 16.07 -9.99 1.05
N MET A 99 17.14 -9.46 1.59
CA MET A 99 17.53 -8.07 1.39
C MET A 99 17.76 -7.76 -0.09
N PHE A 100 18.50 -8.61 -0.81
CA PHE A 100 18.72 -8.41 -2.25
C PHE A 100 17.44 -8.59 -3.08
N ILE A 101 16.55 -9.51 -2.69
CA ILE A 101 15.24 -9.67 -3.34
C ILE A 101 14.40 -8.41 -3.15
N THR A 102 14.34 -7.83 -1.95
CA THR A 102 13.59 -6.60 -1.68
C THR A 102 14.16 -5.39 -2.41
N VAL A 103 15.48 -5.25 -2.45
CA VAL A 103 16.15 -4.19 -3.22
C VAL A 103 15.87 -4.33 -4.71
N ALA A 104 15.98 -5.56 -5.25
CA ALA A 104 15.67 -5.82 -6.65
C ALA A 104 14.18 -5.57 -6.97
N CYS A 105 13.27 -5.95 -6.08
CA CYS A 105 11.84 -5.70 -6.24
C CYS A 105 11.53 -4.20 -6.32
N GLY A 106 12.19 -3.37 -5.51
CA GLY A 106 12.07 -1.92 -5.59
C GLY A 106 12.68 -1.33 -6.87
N ALA A 107 13.87 -1.81 -7.26
CA ALA A 107 14.59 -1.31 -8.44
C ALA A 107 13.89 -1.68 -9.76
N ILE A 108 13.22 -2.84 -9.83
CA ILE A 108 12.54 -3.36 -11.03
C ILE A 108 11.01 -3.22 -10.88
N SER A 109 10.55 -2.22 -10.14
CA SER A 109 9.11 -2.03 -9.93
C SER A 109 8.37 -1.79 -11.24
N GLY A 110 7.52 -2.75 -11.62
CA GLY A 110 6.66 -2.62 -12.79
C GLY A 110 5.66 -1.46 -12.65
N PHE A 111 5.28 -1.12 -11.42
CA PHE A 111 4.42 0.02 -11.16
C PHE A 111 5.10 1.34 -11.54
N HIS A 112 6.35 1.55 -11.15
CA HIS A 112 7.11 2.74 -11.53
C HIS A 112 7.32 2.83 -13.03
N SER A 113 7.64 1.73 -13.70
CA SER A 113 7.85 1.71 -15.16
C SER A 113 6.59 2.09 -15.94
N THR A 114 5.41 1.74 -15.44
CA THR A 114 4.14 2.07 -16.09
C THR A 114 3.63 3.47 -15.75
N GLN A 115 3.91 3.97 -14.54
CA GLN A 115 3.47 5.29 -14.11
C GLN A 115 4.36 6.42 -14.61
N SER A 116 5.66 6.21 -14.75
CA SER A 116 6.61 7.24 -15.19
C SER A 116 6.24 7.87 -16.55
N PRO A 117 5.87 7.11 -17.58
CA PRO A 117 5.43 7.70 -18.85
C PRO A 117 4.14 8.51 -18.72
N LEU A 118 3.20 8.09 -17.87
CA LEU A 118 1.96 8.82 -17.63
C LEU A 118 2.23 10.14 -16.91
N MET A 119 3.09 10.13 -15.90
CA MET A 119 3.50 11.33 -15.19
C MET A 119 4.27 12.30 -16.09
N ALA A 120 5.16 11.78 -16.94
CA ALA A 120 5.91 12.59 -17.91
C ALA A 120 4.97 13.37 -18.84
N ARG A 121 3.87 12.77 -19.28
CA ARG A 121 2.86 13.44 -20.12
C ARG A 121 2.07 14.53 -19.37
N CYS A 122 1.94 14.42 -18.06
CA CYS A 122 1.22 15.38 -17.23
C CYS A 122 2.09 16.58 -16.80
N MET A 123 3.41 16.50 -16.93
CA MET A 123 4.32 17.58 -16.57
C MET A 123 4.19 18.78 -17.53
N LYS A 124 4.17 19.99 -16.93
CA LYS A 124 4.13 21.24 -17.71
C LYS A 124 5.51 21.73 -18.14
N SER A 125 6.57 21.26 -17.49
CA SER A 125 7.96 21.68 -17.74
C SER A 125 8.94 20.58 -17.34
N GLU A 126 10.00 20.38 -18.10
CA GLU A 126 11.10 19.47 -17.78
C GLU A 126 11.79 19.78 -16.43
N LYS A 127 11.80 21.06 -16.04
CA LYS A 127 12.36 21.47 -14.74
C LYS A 127 11.69 20.82 -13.54
N GLN A 128 10.44 20.39 -13.70
CA GLN A 128 9.68 19.70 -12.65
C GLN A 128 10.06 18.22 -12.55
N GLY A 129 10.74 17.64 -13.55
CA GLY A 129 11.06 16.22 -13.61
C GLY A 129 11.84 15.73 -12.40
N HIS A 130 12.87 16.47 -11.99
CA HIS A 130 13.66 16.10 -10.80
C HIS A 130 12.79 16.07 -9.52
N PHE A 131 11.93 17.06 -9.34
CA PHE A 131 11.05 17.09 -8.15
C PHE A 131 9.99 15.98 -8.21
N VAL A 132 9.36 15.77 -9.38
CA VAL A 132 8.28 14.78 -9.54
C VAL A 132 8.80 13.36 -9.41
N PHE A 133 9.89 13.02 -10.10
CA PHE A 133 10.38 11.63 -10.10
C PHE A 133 11.30 11.34 -8.90
N TYR A 134 12.35 12.11 -8.72
CA TYR A 134 13.29 11.88 -7.62
C TYR A 134 12.68 12.25 -6.27
N GLY A 135 12.01 13.41 -6.18
CA GLY A 135 11.37 13.85 -4.95
C GLY A 135 10.30 12.88 -4.45
N ALA A 136 9.49 12.32 -5.34
CA ALA A 136 8.50 11.31 -4.99
C ALA A 136 9.15 10.04 -4.43
N MET A 137 10.23 9.56 -5.04
CA MET A 137 10.95 8.37 -4.58
C MET A 137 11.60 8.57 -3.20
N VAL A 138 12.16 9.76 -2.95
CA VAL A 138 12.71 10.10 -1.63
C VAL A 138 11.58 10.14 -0.58
N CYS A 139 10.44 10.73 -0.90
CA CYS A 139 9.29 10.79 0.00
C CYS A 139 8.75 9.38 0.31
N GLU A 140 8.63 8.53 -0.71
CA GLU A 140 8.24 7.13 -0.55
C GLU A 140 9.20 6.37 0.38
N GLY A 141 10.50 6.54 0.17
CA GLY A 141 11.54 5.95 1.01
C GLY A 141 11.44 6.38 2.48
N ILE A 142 11.22 7.67 2.74
CA ILE A 142 11.02 8.20 4.09
C ILE A 142 9.79 7.58 4.76
N ILE A 143 8.66 7.52 4.05
CA ILE A 143 7.43 6.90 4.56
C ILE A 143 7.66 5.42 4.85
N ALA A 144 8.34 4.70 3.97
CA ALA A 144 8.68 3.29 4.18
C ALA A 144 9.55 3.08 5.43
N LEU A 145 10.54 3.96 5.67
CA LEU A 145 11.38 3.92 6.88
C LEU A 145 10.56 4.18 8.14
N ILE A 146 9.57 5.07 8.11
CA ILE A 146 8.67 5.30 9.25
C ILE A 146 7.92 4.03 9.61
N TRP A 147 7.37 3.32 8.63
CA TRP A 147 6.67 2.06 8.85
C TRP A 147 7.60 0.94 9.32
N ALA A 148 8.82 0.88 8.79
CA ALA A 148 9.85 -0.05 9.27
C ALA A 148 10.19 0.22 10.75
N ALA A 149 10.41 1.49 11.11
CA ALA A 149 10.67 1.89 12.49
C ALA A 149 9.50 1.54 13.41
N ALA A 150 8.25 1.76 12.96
CA ALA A 150 7.07 1.38 13.71
C ALA A 150 6.99 -0.14 13.93
N GLY A 151 7.24 -0.95 12.91
CA GLY A 151 7.30 -2.39 13.03
C GLY A 151 8.35 -2.87 14.02
N CYS A 152 9.52 -2.24 14.00
CA CYS A 152 10.62 -2.62 14.91
C CYS A 152 10.44 -2.12 16.35
N SER A 153 9.71 -1.03 16.57
CA SER A 153 9.56 -0.44 17.91
C SER A 153 8.32 -0.91 18.67
N LEU A 154 7.25 -1.25 17.96
CA LEU A 154 5.97 -1.65 18.58
C LEU A 154 5.87 -3.16 18.81
N TYR A 155 6.66 -3.95 18.13
CA TYR A 155 6.63 -5.40 18.20
C TYR A 155 7.97 -5.98 18.60
N GLU A 156 7.92 -7.11 19.30
CA GLU A 156 9.12 -7.86 19.64
C GLU A 156 9.74 -8.45 18.36
N ILE A 157 10.97 -8.05 18.05
CA ILE A 157 11.67 -8.46 16.82
C ILE A 157 12.16 -9.91 16.94
N THR A 158 12.56 -10.31 18.15
CA THR A 158 13.08 -11.66 18.46
C THR A 158 11.99 -12.67 18.76
N GLY A 159 10.71 -12.27 18.64
CA GLY A 159 9.56 -13.13 18.86
C GLY A 159 9.53 -14.33 17.89
N GLY A 160 8.92 -15.44 18.34
CA GLY A 160 8.68 -16.61 17.49
C GLY A 160 7.65 -16.35 16.39
N LEU A 161 7.37 -17.38 15.57
CA LEU A 161 6.35 -17.30 14.50
C LEU A 161 4.94 -16.95 15.00
N ASN A 162 4.65 -17.22 16.26
CA ASN A 162 3.35 -16.97 16.88
C ASN A 162 3.32 -15.74 17.80
N THR A 163 4.42 -14.99 17.87
CA THR A 163 4.55 -13.82 18.74
C THR A 163 5.26 -12.67 18.00
N GLY A 164 5.09 -11.46 18.46
CA GLY A 164 5.76 -10.29 17.92
C GLY A 164 5.35 -9.89 16.51
N LEU A 165 6.28 -9.34 15.76
CA LEU A 165 6.04 -8.80 14.40
C LEU A 165 5.59 -9.89 13.42
N ALA A 166 6.17 -11.10 13.52
CA ALA A 166 5.81 -12.20 12.61
C ALA A 166 4.34 -12.62 12.79
N ALA A 167 3.85 -12.68 14.03
CA ALA A 167 2.45 -12.97 14.31
C ALA A 167 1.52 -11.88 13.79
N ALA A 168 1.86 -10.60 14.01
CA ALA A 168 1.07 -9.48 13.51
C ALA A 168 0.99 -9.46 11.96
N LEU A 169 2.06 -9.82 11.28
CA LEU A 169 2.08 -9.92 9.82
C LEU A 169 1.39 -11.18 9.29
N ALA A 170 1.31 -12.25 10.07
CA ALA A 170 0.56 -13.46 9.72
C ALA A 170 -0.95 -13.20 9.68
N GLU A 171 -1.45 -12.29 10.50
CA GLU A 171 -2.84 -11.82 10.45
C GLU A 171 -3.13 -10.94 9.22
N GLY A 172 -2.10 -10.42 8.58
CA GLY A 172 -2.17 -9.61 7.38
C GLY A 172 -1.57 -8.22 7.56
N GLN A 173 -1.03 -7.67 6.47
CA GLN A 173 -0.43 -6.32 6.49
C GLN A 173 -1.40 -5.24 6.92
N SER A 174 -2.67 -5.35 6.53
CA SER A 174 -3.71 -4.38 6.86
C SER A 174 -4.03 -4.39 8.37
N ALA A 175 -4.03 -5.56 8.98
CA ALA A 175 -4.23 -5.71 10.43
C ALA A 175 -3.05 -5.10 11.20
N ALA A 176 -1.82 -5.32 10.76
CA ALA A 176 -0.63 -4.71 11.35
C ALA A 176 -0.66 -3.17 11.25
N ILE A 177 -1.05 -2.61 10.10
CA ILE A 177 -1.21 -1.16 9.92
C ILE A 177 -2.26 -0.60 10.90
N TYR A 178 -3.40 -1.27 10.99
CA TYR A 178 -4.48 -0.88 11.89
C TYR A 178 -4.00 -0.88 13.35
N ASP A 179 -3.32 -1.94 13.77
CA ASP A 179 -2.80 -2.08 15.13
C ASP A 179 -1.76 -1.00 15.46
N VAL A 180 -0.80 -0.75 14.56
CA VAL A 180 0.19 0.33 14.69
C VAL A 180 -0.49 1.69 14.85
N CYS A 181 -1.44 2.02 13.99
CA CYS A 181 -2.15 3.30 14.07
C CYS A 181 -3.02 3.42 15.31
N SER A 182 -3.65 2.33 15.75
CA SER A 182 -4.43 2.29 16.98
C SER A 182 -3.55 2.54 18.22
N LYS A 183 -2.39 1.90 18.29
CA LYS A 183 -1.45 2.02 19.41
C LYS A 183 -0.75 3.38 19.46
N THR A 184 -0.48 4.01 18.32
CA THR A 184 0.26 5.28 18.24
C THR A 184 -0.63 6.51 18.32
N MET A 185 -1.81 6.47 17.70
CA MET A 185 -2.70 7.63 17.56
C MET A 185 -4.11 7.40 18.14
N GLY A 186 -4.41 6.22 18.69
CA GLY A 186 -5.73 5.90 19.23
C GLY A 186 -6.85 5.99 18.19
N GLY A 187 -8.00 6.54 18.56
CA GLY A 187 -9.19 6.59 17.70
C GLY A 187 -9.00 7.33 16.37
N VAL A 188 -8.21 8.40 16.35
CA VAL A 188 -7.88 9.13 15.11
C VAL A 188 -7.05 8.26 14.18
N GLY A 189 -6.08 7.50 14.74
CA GLY A 189 -5.28 6.55 14.00
C GLY A 189 -6.11 5.45 13.36
N ILE A 190 -7.09 4.93 14.08
CA ILE A 190 -8.02 3.92 13.56
C ILE A 190 -8.78 4.45 12.33
N ALA A 191 -9.36 5.65 12.41
CA ALA A 191 -10.08 6.25 11.30
C ALA A 191 -9.18 6.47 10.07
N LEU A 192 -7.96 6.98 10.26
CA LEU A 192 -6.99 7.17 9.19
C LEU A 192 -6.51 5.85 8.58
N ALA A 193 -6.25 4.83 9.42
CA ALA A 193 -5.87 3.51 8.97
C ALA A 193 -6.97 2.85 8.13
N MET A 194 -8.23 2.94 8.55
CA MET A 194 -9.35 2.41 7.78
C MET A 194 -9.47 3.07 6.41
N ILE A 195 -9.33 4.39 6.34
CA ILE A 195 -9.32 5.11 5.05
C ILE A 195 -8.14 4.62 4.19
N GLY A 196 -6.94 4.56 4.75
CA GLY A 196 -5.74 4.15 4.03
C GLY A 196 -5.80 2.69 3.53
N VAL A 197 -6.25 1.77 4.39
CA VAL A 197 -6.37 0.34 4.06
C VAL A 197 -7.42 0.09 2.96
N VAL A 198 -8.52 0.83 2.95
CA VAL A 198 -9.57 0.67 1.92
C VAL A 198 -9.18 1.35 0.62
N VAL A 199 -8.64 2.56 0.69
CA VAL A 199 -8.39 3.38 -0.49
C VAL A 199 -7.13 2.96 -1.25
N CYS A 200 -6.09 2.55 -0.56
CA CYS A 200 -4.82 2.19 -1.18
C CYS A 200 -4.96 1.03 -2.20
N PRO A 201 -5.65 -0.09 -1.93
CA PRO A 201 -5.90 -1.12 -2.93
C PRO A 201 -6.71 -0.63 -4.12
N ILE A 202 -7.71 0.23 -3.88
CA ILE A 202 -8.57 0.76 -4.94
C ILE A 202 -7.75 1.60 -5.92
N THR A 203 -6.96 2.54 -5.41
CA THR A 203 -6.13 3.42 -6.23
C THR A 203 -5.02 2.68 -6.97
N SER A 204 -4.34 1.76 -6.28
CA SER A 204 -3.29 0.95 -6.88
C SER A 204 -3.83 0.00 -7.95
N GLY A 205 -4.99 -0.61 -7.70
CA GLY A 205 -5.64 -1.50 -8.65
C GLY A 205 -6.10 -0.75 -9.91
N ASP A 206 -6.76 0.40 -9.77
CA ASP A 206 -7.19 1.22 -10.91
C ASP A 206 -5.99 1.59 -11.82
N THR A 207 -4.89 2.00 -11.21
CA THR A 207 -3.67 2.35 -11.93
C THR A 207 -3.05 1.15 -12.62
N ALA A 208 -3.01 -0.02 -11.97
CA ALA A 208 -2.47 -1.25 -12.52
C ALA A 208 -3.31 -1.76 -13.72
N PHE A 209 -4.63 -1.77 -13.60
CA PHE A 209 -5.53 -2.17 -14.70
C PHE A 209 -5.46 -1.22 -15.89
N ARG A 210 -5.40 0.08 -15.63
CA ARG A 210 -5.20 1.09 -16.69
C ARG A 210 -3.90 0.85 -17.45
N SER A 211 -2.83 0.60 -16.73
CA SER A 211 -1.52 0.33 -17.30
C SER A 211 -1.52 -0.95 -18.13
N ALA A 212 -2.09 -2.03 -17.62
CA ALA A 212 -2.24 -3.29 -18.33
C ALA A 212 -3.04 -3.10 -19.63
N ARG A 213 -4.17 -2.38 -19.55
CA ARG A 213 -4.99 -2.08 -20.73
C ARG A 213 -4.23 -1.30 -21.78
N LEU A 214 -3.51 -0.25 -21.38
CA LEU A 214 -2.73 0.57 -22.33
C LEU A 214 -1.61 -0.23 -22.98
N THR A 215 -0.94 -1.09 -22.22
CA THR A 215 0.10 -1.99 -22.75
C THR A 215 -0.47 -2.99 -23.75
N LEU A 216 -1.61 -3.60 -23.45
CA LEU A 216 -2.30 -4.50 -24.37
C LEU A 216 -2.81 -3.77 -25.63
N ALA A 217 -3.34 -2.56 -25.46
CA ALA A 217 -3.78 -1.72 -26.58
C ALA A 217 -2.64 -1.40 -27.55
N ASP A 218 -1.47 -1.06 -27.02
CA ASP A 218 -0.28 -0.80 -27.81
C ASP A 218 0.21 -2.06 -28.52
N TRP A 219 0.22 -3.19 -27.83
CA TRP A 219 0.64 -4.49 -28.37
C TRP A 219 -0.25 -4.98 -29.51
N PHE A 220 -1.57 -4.88 -29.34
CA PHE A 220 -2.56 -5.27 -30.34
C PHE A 220 -2.91 -4.14 -31.33
N LYS A 221 -2.30 -2.96 -31.19
CA LYS A 221 -2.56 -1.77 -32.02
C LYS A 221 -4.04 -1.41 -32.06
N ILE A 222 -4.71 -1.51 -30.91
CA ILE A 222 -6.12 -1.18 -30.75
C ILE A 222 -6.24 0.27 -30.32
N ASP A 223 -6.93 1.06 -31.13
CA ASP A 223 -7.22 2.46 -30.80
C ASP A 223 -8.12 2.56 -29.57
N GLN A 224 -7.72 3.37 -28.60
CA GLN A 224 -8.38 3.57 -27.31
C GLN A 224 -9.37 4.75 -27.30
N ASP A 225 -9.55 5.46 -28.39
CA ASP A 225 -10.49 6.60 -28.47
C ASP A 225 -11.95 6.12 -28.45
N SER A 226 -12.21 4.91 -28.94
CA SER A 226 -13.54 4.30 -28.94
C SER A 226 -13.83 3.50 -27.66
N TYR A 227 -15.00 3.74 -27.04
CA TYR A 227 -15.47 2.96 -25.89
C TYR A 227 -15.59 1.45 -26.22
N ALA A 228 -16.01 1.10 -27.43
CA ALA A 228 -16.12 -0.30 -27.86
C ALA A 228 -14.76 -1.01 -27.87
N ASN A 229 -13.70 -0.29 -28.23
CA ASN A 229 -12.34 -0.84 -28.23
C ASN A 229 -11.77 -0.95 -26.81
N ARG A 230 -12.15 -0.05 -25.89
CA ARG A 230 -11.79 -0.16 -24.47
C ARG A 230 -12.42 -1.37 -23.78
N LEU A 231 -13.59 -1.80 -24.25
CA LEU A 231 -14.29 -2.96 -23.71
C LEU A 231 -13.67 -4.30 -24.16
N LYS A 232 -12.93 -4.33 -25.28
CA LYS A 232 -12.30 -5.55 -25.81
C LYS A 232 -11.01 -5.93 -25.07
N LEU A 233 -10.47 -5.03 -24.27
CA LEU A 233 -9.23 -5.17 -23.49
C LEU A 233 -9.52 -5.10 -21.98
#